data_5b021e7a893e911069b2d0123085dc15
#
_entry.id   5b021e7a893e911069b2d0123085dc15
#
_cell.length_a   1.000
_cell.length_b   1.000
_cell.length_c   1.000
_cell.angle_alpha   90.00
_cell.angle_beta   90.00
_cell.angle_gamma   90.00
#
_symmetry.space_group_name_H-M   'P 1'
#
loop_
_entity.id
_entity.type
_entity.pdbx_description
1 polymer ?
#
loop_
_entity_poly.entity_id
_entity_poly.type
_entity_poly.pdbx_seq_one_letter_code
_entity_poly.pdbx_strand_id
1 'polypeptide(L)'
;MLEKGLTPDRVTFSSMLHACSHSGLVDEGLLYFANMAPMYGIVPDSEHYTCMVDLLGRAGHFEKATELIQRMPTFQYPALWSALLGACQKWADVTVGKWAFEQAIQVYDSDSPYLCMFNIYTAAGMHEAAKNIQVMRLVRRARKFQGPTAKGL
;
A
#
# COMPACT_ATOMS: atom_id res chain seq x y z
N MET A 1 4.50 -24.04 14.12
CA MET A 1 4.63 -22.75 14.78
C MET A 1 3.90 -22.66 16.11
N LEU A 2 2.70 -23.12 16.21
CA LEU A 2 1.94 -23.11 17.46
C LEU A 2 2.21 -24.39 18.23
N GLU A 3 3.32 -24.45 18.91
CA GLU A 3 3.74 -25.65 19.63
C GLU A 3 3.90 -25.40 21.10
N LYS A 4 3.63 -26.45 21.89
CA LYS A 4 4.02 -26.52 23.31
C LYS A 4 3.65 -25.32 24.15
N GLY A 5 2.45 -24.81 23.97
CA GLY A 5 1.96 -23.71 24.77
C GLY A 5 2.46 -22.32 24.38
N LEU A 6 3.22 -22.22 23.29
CA LEU A 6 3.62 -20.93 22.77
C LEU A 6 2.42 -20.25 22.12
N THR A 7 2.13 -19.02 22.54
CA THR A 7 1.08 -18.22 21.94
C THR A 7 1.71 -17.22 20.99
N PRO A 8 1.20 -17.10 19.77
CA PRO A 8 1.69 -16.09 18.85
C PRO A 8 1.33 -14.69 19.35
N ASP A 9 2.25 -13.76 19.15
CA ASP A 9 2.04 -12.35 19.46
C ASP A 9 1.97 -11.56 18.14
N ARG A 10 1.91 -10.23 18.27
CA ARG A 10 1.87 -9.34 17.10
C ARG A 10 3.01 -9.58 16.13
N VAL A 11 4.21 -9.71 16.68
CA VAL A 11 5.42 -9.89 15.87
C VAL A 11 5.39 -11.23 15.15
N THR A 12 4.89 -12.26 15.82
CA THR A 12 4.73 -13.58 15.23
C THR A 12 3.81 -13.51 14.02
N PHE A 13 2.66 -12.85 14.16
CA PHE A 13 1.72 -12.71 13.03
C PHE A 13 2.29 -11.86 11.91
N SER A 14 3.00 -10.77 12.22
CA SER A 14 3.71 -9.99 11.22
C SER A 14 4.64 -10.87 10.39
N SER A 15 5.44 -11.67 11.07
CA SER A 15 6.39 -12.57 10.42
C SER A 15 5.69 -13.61 9.54
N MET A 16 4.60 -14.18 10.04
CA MET A 16 3.82 -15.16 9.29
C MET A 16 3.19 -14.54 8.04
N LEU A 17 2.62 -13.36 8.16
CA LEU A 17 1.99 -12.66 7.05
C LEU A 17 3.02 -12.20 6.02
N HIS A 18 4.20 -11.77 6.46
CA HIS A 18 5.30 -11.46 5.55
C HIS A 18 5.72 -12.69 4.76
N ALA A 19 5.86 -13.82 5.45
CA ALA A 19 6.21 -15.07 4.79
C ALA A 19 5.17 -15.46 3.75
N CYS A 20 3.89 -15.32 4.07
CA CYS A 20 2.80 -15.59 3.13
C CYS A 20 2.88 -14.66 1.93
N SER A 21 3.16 -13.37 2.17
CA SER A 21 3.28 -12.39 1.10
C SER A 21 4.38 -12.75 0.12
N HIS A 22 5.56 -13.08 0.63
CA HIS A 22 6.69 -13.43 -0.23
C HIS A 22 6.51 -14.76 -0.96
N SER A 23 5.75 -15.68 -0.38
CA SER A 23 5.53 -17.02 -0.96
C SER A 23 4.26 -17.12 -1.78
N GLY A 24 3.44 -16.08 -1.83
CA GLY A 24 2.18 -16.10 -2.55
C GLY A 24 1.10 -16.95 -1.91
N LEU A 25 1.18 -17.21 -0.61
CA LEU A 25 0.25 -18.06 0.11
C LEU A 25 -0.97 -17.25 0.54
N VAL A 26 -1.85 -16.93 -0.42
CA VAL A 26 -3.00 -16.04 -0.21
C VAL A 26 -3.99 -16.62 0.79
N ASP A 27 -4.37 -17.87 0.61
CA ASP A 27 -5.38 -18.50 1.46
C ASP A 27 -4.90 -18.63 2.91
N GLU A 28 -3.64 -19.02 3.10
CA GLU A 28 -3.05 -19.13 4.43
C GLU A 28 -2.97 -17.75 5.09
N GLY A 29 -2.55 -16.73 4.34
CA GLY A 29 -2.46 -15.37 4.85
C GLY A 29 -3.82 -14.84 5.29
N LEU A 30 -4.85 -15.05 4.48
CA LEU A 30 -6.22 -14.65 4.81
C LEU A 30 -6.70 -15.35 6.07
N LEU A 31 -6.41 -16.65 6.20
CA LEU A 31 -6.81 -17.43 7.37
C LEU A 31 -6.11 -16.92 8.63
N TYR A 32 -4.80 -16.71 8.59
CA TYR A 32 -4.06 -16.20 9.73
C TYR A 32 -4.58 -14.82 10.15
N PHE A 33 -4.79 -13.95 9.19
CA PHE A 33 -5.27 -12.60 9.48
C PHE A 33 -6.67 -12.63 10.10
N ALA A 34 -7.55 -13.45 9.54
CA ALA A 34 -8.94 -13.58 10.03
C ALA A 34 -8.99 -14.10 11.45
N ASN A 35 -8.04 -14.93 11.85
CA ASN A 35 -8.03 -15.58 13.17
C ASN A 35 -7.31 -14.77 14.24
N MET A 36 -6.63 -13.69 13.88
CA MET A 36 -5.85 -12.90 14.85
C MET A 36 -6.70 -12.44 16.04
N ALA A 37 -7.80 -11.76 15.75
CA ALA A 37 -8.63 -11.21 16.80
C ALA A 37 -9.48 -12.29 17.50
N PRO A 38 -10.29 -13.13 16.77
CA PRO A 38 -11.18 -14.04 17.44
C PRO A 38 -10.49 -15.19 18.17
N MET A 39 -9.37 -15.70 17.64
CA MET A 39 -8.70 -16.85 18.25
C MET A 39 -7.58 -16.47 19.20
N TYR A 40 -6.91 -15.37 18.94
CA TYR A 40 -5.70 -15.00 19.69
C TYR A 40 -5.81 -13.66 20.40
N GLY A 41 -6.93 -12.96 20.22
CA GLY A 41 -7.14 -11.68 20.87
C GLY A 41 -6.20 -10.58 20.41
N ILE A 42 -5.60 -10.73 19.23
CA ILE A 42 -4.65 -9.75 18.70
C ILE A 42 -5.37 -8.89 17.66
N VAL A 43 -5.48 -7.59 17.96
CA VAL A 43 -6.07 -6.64 17.02
C VAL A 43 -5.02 -6.31 15.95
N PRO A 44 -5.34 -6.51 14.66
CA PRO A 44 -4.39 -6.19 13.59
C PRO A 44 -4.00 -4.72 13.62
N ASP A 45 -2.71 -4.45 13.48
CA ASP A 45 -2.18 -3.09 13.37
C ASP A 45 -1.80 -2.76 11.92
N SER A 46 -1.20 -1.57 11.73
CA SER A 46 -0.83 -1.10 10.40
C SER A 46 0.10 -2.05 9.66
N GLU A 47 1.00 -2.69 10.38
CA GLU A 47 1.95 -3.62 9.76
C GLU A 47 1.24 -4.86 9.25
N HIS A 48 0.30 -5.39 10.01
CA HIS A 48 -0.50 -6.55 9.58
C HIS A 48 -1.31 -6.23 8.34
N TYR A 49 -1.96 -5.07 8.32
CA TYR A 49 -2.73 -4.62 7.16
C TYR A 49 -1.82 -4.44 5.95
N THR A 50 -0.65 -3.85 6.14
CA THR A 50 0.31 -3.64 5.04
C THR A 50 0.75 -4.98 4.45
N CYS A 51 1.03 -5.97 5.28
CA CYS A 51 1.39 -7.31 4.81
C CYS A 51 0.27 -7.92 3.97
N MET A 52 -0.97 -7.76 4.41
CA MET A 52 -2.12 -8.30 3.69
C MET A 52 -2.35 -7.59 2.36
N VAL A 53 -2.20 -6.26 2.35
CA VAL A 53 -2.32 -5.50 1.10
C VAL A 53 -1.23 -5.90 0.11
N ASP A 54 -0.02 -6.10 0.61
CA ASP A 54 1.09 -6.56 -0.23
C ASP A 54 0.80 -7.96 -0.78
N LEU A 55 0.36 -8.87 0.06
CA LEU A 55 0.01 -10.24 -0.35
C LEU A 55 -1.08 -10.25 -1.42
N LEU A 56 -2.17 -9.57 -1.15
CA LEU A 56 -3.31 -9.52 -2.07
C LEU A 56 -2.96 -8.79 -3.36
N GLY A 57 -2.20 -7.71 -3.25
CA GLY A 57 -1.77 -6.94 -4.41
C GLY A 57 -0.85 -7.73 -5.33
N ARG A 58 0.11 -8.44 -4.77
CA ARG A 58 1.02 -9.28 -5.55
C ARG A 58 0.27 -10.37 -6.32
N ALA A 59 -0.81 -10.87 -5.75
CA ALA A 59 -1.65 -11.88 -6.35
C ALA A 59 -2.70 -11.31 -7.31
N GLY A 60 -2.83 -9.99 -7.37
CA GLY A 60 -3.81 -9.33 -8.23
C GLY A 60 -5.21 -9.26 -7.66
N HIS A 61 -5.38 -9.55 -6.36
CA HIS A 61 -6.69 -9.52 -5.70
C HIS A 61 -7.01 -8.12 -5.19
N PHE A 62 -7.18 -7.17 -6.09
CA PHE A 62 -7.38 -5.76 -5.75
C PHE A 62 -8.70 -5.50 -5.05
N GLU A 63 -9.74 -6.23 -5.41
CA GLU A 63 -11.04 -6.08 -4.77
C GLU A 63 -10.96 -6.37 -3.28
N LYS A 64 -10.33 -7.50 -2.94
CA LYS A 64 -10.12 -7.87 -1.53
C LYS A 64 -9.20 -6.90 -0.81
N ALA A 65 -8.17 -6.41 -1.49
CA ALA A 65 -7.24 -5.45 -0.91
C ALA A 65 -7.95 -4.15 -0.57
N THR A 66 -8.77 -3.62 -1.48
CA THR A 66 -9.51 -2.38 -1.24
C THR A 66 -10.55 -2.53 -0.14
N GLU A 67 -11.25 -3.67 -0.10
CA GLU A 67 -12.18 -3.97 0.98
C GLU A 67 -11.49 -3.97 2.33
N LEU A 68 -10.31 -4.58 2.39
CA LEU A 68 -9.54 -4.65 3.62
C LEU A 68 -9.12 -3.26 4.09
N ILE A 69 -8.65 -2.43 3.16
CA ILE A 69 -8.24 -1.06 3.47
C ILE A 69 -9.41 -0.24 4.02
N GLN A 70 -10.60 -0.43 3.45
CA GLN A 70 -11.80 0.29 3.89
C GLN A 70 -12.22 -0.07 5.32
N ARG A 71 -11.77 -1.20 5.83
CA ARG A 71 -12.04 -1.62 7.21
C ARG A 71 -11.02 -1.09 8.21
N MET A 72 -9.96 -0.47 7.74
CA MET A 72 -8.92 0.04 8.63
C MET A 72 -9.42 1.24 9.43
N PRO A 73 -9.00 1.35 10.71
CA PRO A 73 -9.40 2.48 11.53
C PRO A 73 -8.89 3.83 11.03
N THR A 74 -7.79 3.84 10.31
CA THR A 74 -7.18 5.05 9.76
C THR A 74 -6.43 4.71 8.48
N PHE A 75 -6.26 5.72 7.61
CA PHE A 75 -5.62 5.55 6.31
C PHE A 75 -4.23 6.21 6.24
N GLN A 76 -3.66 6.57 7.37
CA GLN A 76 -2.41 7.32 7.40
C GLN A 76 -1.18 6.41 7.53
N TYR A 77 -1.11 5.38 6.71
CA TYR A 77 0.02 4.45 6.72
C TYR A 77 0.73 4.49 5.36
N PRO A 78 1.82 5.27 5.25
CA PRO A 78 2.53 5.38 3.96
C PRO A 78 2.92 4.04 3.34
N ALA A 79 3.42 3.11 4.16
CA ALA A 79 3.87 1.81 3.66
C ALA A 79 2.76 1.03 2.96
N LEU A 80 1.52 1.17 3.44
CA LEU A 80 0.36 0.50 2.85
C LEU A 80 0.10 1.00 1.44
N TRP A 81 0.11 2.30 1.24
CA TRP A 81 -0.14 2.90 -0.08
C TRP A 81 1.00 2.60 -1.04
N SER A 82 2.24 2.56 -0.53
CA SER A 82 3.40 2.17 -1.32
C SER A 82 3.26 0.73 -1.83
N ALA A 83 2.83 -0.19 -0.98
CA ALA A 83 2.61 -1.57 -1.34
C ALA A 83 1.51 -1.70 -2.41
N LEU A 84 0.42 -0.96 -2.23
CA LEU A 84 -0.70 -0.99 -3.18
C LEU A 84 -0.28 -0.41 -4.54
N LEU A 85 0.42 0.72 -4.54
CA LEU A 85 0.92 1.32 -5.78
C LEU A 85 1.89 0.39 -6.51
N GLY A 86 2.77 -0.27 -5.76
CA GLY A 86 3.69 -1.23 -6.36
C GLY A 86 2.96 -2.39 -7.04
N ALA A 87 1.90 -2.87 -6.42
CA ALA A 87 1.06 -3.91 -7.01
C ALA A 87 0.33 -3.41 -8.26
N CYS A 88 -0.20 -2.20 -8.21
CA CYS A 88 -0.87 -1.60 -9.39
C CYS A 88 0.11 -1.41 -10.54
N GLN A 89 1.36 -1.12 -10.24
CA GLN A 89 2.39 -1.00 -11.26
C GLN A 89 2.66 -2.36 -11.92
N LYS A 90 2.72 -3.42 -11.13
CA LYS A 90 2.92 -4.78 -11.63
C LYS A 90 1.79 -5.22 -12.56
N TRP A 91 0.55 -4.91 -12.20
CA TRP A 91 -0.64 -5.37 -12.93
C TRP A 91 -1.21 -4.34 -13.88
N ALA A 92 -0.59 -3.15 -13.95
CA ALA A 92 -1.06 -2.02 -14.75
C ALA A 92 -2.53 -1.66 -14.44
N ASP A 93 -2.90 -1.71 -13.17
CA ASP A 93 -4.26 -1.38 -12.73
C ASP A 93 -4.37 0.12 -12.49
N VAL A 94 -4.96 0.82 -13.45
CA VAL A 94 -5.10 2.27 -13.41
C VAL A 94 -6.14 2.72 -12.39
N THR A 95 -7.25 1.99 -12.29
CA THR A 95 -8.37 2.39 -11.42
C THR A 95 -7.96 2.39 -9.95
N VAL A 96 -7.43 1.28 -9.48
CA VAL A 96 -6.95 1.17 -8.10
C VAL A 96 -5.71 2.03 -7.89
N GLY A 97 -4.83 2.07 -8.90
CA GLY A 97 -3.63 2.90 -8.85
C GLY A 97 -3.93 4.37 -8.65
N LYS A 98 -4.91 4.88 -9.37
CA LYS A 98 -5.32 6.29 -9.25
C LYS A 98 -5.85 6.59 -7.86
N TRP A 99 -6.70 5.72 -7.33
CA TRP A 99 -7.21 5.86 -5.97
C TRP A 99 -6.07 5.83 -4.94
N ALA A 100 -5.18 4.85 -5.07
CA ALA A 100 -4.03 4.73 -4.16
C ALA A 100 -3.11 5.95 -4.25
N PHE A 101 -2.90 6.47 -5.46
CA PHE A 101 -2.11 7.68 -5.68
C PHE A 101 -2.71 8.88 -4.94
N GLU A 102 -4.02 9.07 -5.06
CA GLU A 102 -4.70 10.17 -4.39
C GLU A 102 -4.56 10.11 -2.87
N GLN A 103 -4.56 8.91 -2.31
CA GLN A 103 -4.33 8.73 -0.88
C GLN A 103 -2.86 8.91 -0.52
N ALA A 104 -1.97 8.37 -1.33
CA ALA A 104 -0.54 8.42 -1.06
C ALA A 104 0.01 9.84 -1.02
N ILE A 105 -0.44 10.72 -1.92
CA ILE A 105 0.05 12.10 -1.95
C ILE A 105 -0.35 12.91 -0.72
N GLN A 106 -1.33 12.43 0.04
CA GLN A 106 -1.74 13.08 1.30
C GLN A 106 -0.84 12.68 2.47
N VAL A 107 -0.20 11.52 2.40
CA VAL A 107 0.64 11.01 3.49
C VAL A 107 2.13 11.00 3.16
N TYR A 108 2.48 11.04 1.88
CA TYR A 108 3.87 11.13 1.47
C TYR A 108 4.23 12.55 1.04
N ASP A 109 5.33 13.05 1.54
CA ASP A 109 5.91 14.30 1.07
C ASP A 109 7.13 13.98 0.20
N SER A 110 6.88 13.29 -0.91
CA SER A 110 7.95 12.86 -1.80
C SER A 110 7.42 12.68 -3.23
N ASP A 111 8.34 12.47 -4.17
CA ASP A 111 8.01 12.21 -5.56
C ASP A 111 7.55 10.79 -5.82
N SER A 112 7.74 9.90 -4.86
CA SER A 112 7.51 8.47 -5.04
C SER A 112 6.13 8.10 -5.59
N PRO A 113 5.02 8.63 -5.06
CA PRO A 113 3.70 8.30 -5.62
C PRO A 113 3.56 8.73 -7.08
N TYR A 114 4.13 9.88 -7.44
CA TYR A 114 4.07 10.40 -8.81
C TYR A 114 4.83 9.49 -9.77
N LEU A 115 5.99 9.01 -9.36
CA LEU A 115 6.79 8.10 -10.17
C LEU A 115 6.06 6.77 -10.38
N CYS A 116 5.45 6.25 -9.34
CA CYS A 116 4.65 5.02 -9.44
C CYS A 116 3.47 5.21 -10.39
N MET A 117 2.74 6.31 -10.26
CA MET A 117 1.59 6.57 -11.10
C MET A 117 1.99 6.79 -12.56
N PHE A 118 3.11 7.45 -12.79
CA PHE A 118 3.67 7.58 -14.13
C PHE A 118 3.91 6.22 -14.76
N ASN A 119 4.52 5.31 -14.02
CA ASN A 119 4.80 3.96 -14.50
C ASN A 119 3.51 3.17 -14.76
N ILE A 120 2.52 3.33 -13.90
CA ILE A 120 1.21 2.68 -14.07
C ILE A 120 0.55 3.15 -15.37
N TYR A 121 0.50 4.46 -15.59
CA TYR A 121 -0.09 5.01 -16.82
C TYR A 121 0.69 4.57 -18.06
N THR A 122 2.02 4.58 -17.98
CA THR A 122 2.85 4.16 -19.09
C THR A 122 2.61 2.69 -19.45
N ALA A 123 2.56 1.83 -18.44
CA ALA A 123 2.31 0.41 -18.63
C ALA A 123 0.93 0.14 -19.23
N ALA A 124 -0.03 1.00 -18.93
CA ALA A 124 -1.40 0.90 -19.45
C ALA A 124 -1.56 1.55 -20.83
N GLY A 125 -0.49 2.13 -21.38
CA GLY A 125 -0.53 2.81 -22.67
C GLY A 125 -1.20 4.19 -22.61
N MET A 126 -1.40 4.75 -21.43
CA MET A 126 -2.05 6.04 -21.23
C MET A 126 -1.00 7.16 -21.17
N HIS A 127 -0.40 7.44 -22.33
CA HIS A 127 0.75 8.34 -22.40
C HIS A 127 0.42 9.78 -22.04
N GLU A 128 -0.77 10.25 -22.39
CA GLU A 128 -1.21 11.61 -22.07
C GLU A 128 -1.35 11.79 -20.54
N ALA A 129 -1.98 10.82 -19.90
CA ALA A 129 -2.12 10.82 -18.44
C ALA A 129 -0.74 10.73 -17.76
N ALA A 130 0.17 9.95 -18.31
CA ALA A 130 1.54 9.84 -17.81
C ALA A 130 2.26 11.19 -17.88
N LYS A 131 2.10 11.91 -18.99
CA LYS A 131 2.65 13.26 -19.13
C LYS A 131 2.09 14.20 -18.09
N ASN A 132 0.79 14.16 -17.85
CA ASN A 132 0.14 15.02 -16.88
C ASN A 132 0.67 14.77 -15.47
N ILE A 133 0.91 13.52 -15.11
CA ILE A 133 1.50 13.19 -13.81
C ILE A 133 2.91 13.76 -13.68
N GLN A 134 3.72 13.72 -14.75
CA GLN A 134 5.04 14.32 -14.74
C GLN A 134 4.97 15.83 -14.52
N VAL A 135 4.03 16.49 -15.18
CA VAL A 135 3.82 17.92 -14.98
C VAL A 135 3.45 18.20 -13.52
N MET A 136 2.55 17.43 -12.94
CA MET A 136 2.15 17.57 -11.55
C MET A 136 3.35 17.42 -10.61
N ARG A 137 4.19 16.44 -10.88
CA ARG A 137 5.41 16.22 -10.09
C ARG A 137 6.34 17.44 -10.15
N LEU A 138 6.56 17.97 -11.34
CA LEU A 138 7.45 19.12 -11.52
C LEU A 138 6.86 20.36 -10.85
N VAL A 139 5.56 20.59 -10.95
CA VAL A 139 4.88 21.69 -10.28
C VAL A 139 5.04 21.57 -8.76
N ARG A 140 4.85 20.37 -8.23
CA ARG A 140 5.03 20.11 -6.80
C ARG A 140 6.45 20.43 -6.35
N ARG A 141 7.45 20.02 -7.11
CA ARG A 141 8.86 20.31 -6.78
C ARG A 141 9.15 21.79 -6.80
N ALA A 142 8.62 22.49 -7.79
CA ALA A 142 8.81 23.95 -7.90
C ALA A 142 8.16 24.67 -6.71
N ARG A 143 6.97 24.27 -6.30
CA ARG A 143 6.29 24.86 -5.14
C ARG A 143 7.05 24.61 -3.86
N LYS A 144 7.52 23.39 -3.68
CA LYS A 144 8.28 23.02 -2.49
C LYS A 144 9.58 23.83 -2.40
N PHE A 145 10.22 24.03 -3.53
CA PHE A 145 11.47 24.76 -3.58
C PHE A 145 11.29 26.24 -3.26
N GLN A 146 10.19 26.85 -3.72
CA GLN A 146 9.93 28.27 -3.56
C GLN A 146 9.11 28.64 -2.34
N GLY A 147 8.35 27.67 -1.80
CA GLY A 147 7.32 27.94 -0.83
C GLY A 147 7.78 28.67 0.44
N PRO A 148 8.53 28.02 1.34
CA PRO A 148 8.90 28.65 2.60
C PRO A 148 9.81 29.86 2.40
N THR A 149 10.75 29.77 1.46
CA THR A 149 11.72 30.83 1.19
C THR A 149 11.01 32.07 0.64
N ALA A 150 10.14 31.87 -0.32
CA ALA A 150 9.41 32.98 -0.93
C ALA A 150 8.57 33.72 0.10
N LYS A 151 7.98 33.02 1.03
CA LYS A 151 7.17 33.63 2.09
C LYS A 151 8.00 34.36 3.14
N GLY A 152 9.22 33.93 3.31
CA GLY A 152 10.15 34.58 4.23
C GLY A 152 10.62 35.94 3.78
N LEU A 153 10.38 36.26 2.56
CA LEU A 153 10.69 37.55 2.01
C LEU A 153 9.54 38.51 2.13
#